data_0817e0be91ff4401579ffbdc99e3e7a9
#
_entry.id   0817e0be91ff4401579ffbdc99e3e7a9
#
_cell.length_a   1.000
_cell.length_b   1.000
_cell.length_c   1.000
_cell.angle_alpha   90.00
_cell.angle_beta   90.00
_cell.angle_gamma   90.00
#
_symmetry.space_group_name_H-M   'P 1'
#
loop_
_entity.id
_entity.type
_entity.pdbx_description
1 polymer ?
#
loop_
_entity_poly.entity_id
_entity_poly.type
_entity_poly.pdbx_seq_one_letter_code
_entity_poly.pdbx_strand_id
1 'polypeptide(L)'
;PITVPVGALVRVHVLNMVEYDPVASFHLHAQTFDVFRTGTSTVPGEHTDTVTLTQGERAILEFRLPERGRYMFHPHQHHMADAGAMGWFSAV
;
A
#
# COMPACT_ATOMS: atom_id res chain seq x y z
N PRO A 1 -5.50 4.08 -13.34
CA PRO A 1 -4.27 4.02 -12.54
C PRO A 1 -3.93 5.36 -11.90
N ILE A 2 -3.15 5.29 -10.83
CA ILE A 2 -2.62 6.48 -10.18
C ILE A 2 -1.28 6.79 -10.82
N THR A 3 -1.18 7.94 -11.48
CA THR A 3 0.03 8.33 -12.19
C THR A 3 0.99 9.06 -11.24
N VAL A 4 2.24 8.62 -11.21
CA VAL A 4 3.30 9.24 -10.40
C VAL A 4 4.57 9.40 -11.23
N PRO A 5 5.38 10.46 -11.01
CA PRO A 5 6.67 10.57 -11.68
C PRO A 5 7.65 9.52 -11.16
N VAL A 6 8.47 8.97 -12.06
CA VAL A 6 9.57 8.08 -11.68
C VAL A 6 10.47 8.79 -10.66
N GLY A 7 10.80 8.07 -9.57
CA GLY A 7 11.69 8.58 -8.52
C GLY A 7 11.06 9.52 -7.52
N ALA A 8 9.84 9.96 -7.73
CA ALA A 8 9.14 10.82 -6.76
C ALA A 8 8.80 10.04 -5.48
N LEU A 9 8.84 10.72 -4.34
CA LEU A 9 8.37 10.12 -3.10
C LEU A 9 6.85 10.02 -3.14
N VAL A 10 6.34 8.81 -3.01
CA VAL A 10 4.91 8.52 -2.95
C VAL A 10 4.54 8.25 -1.49
N ARG A 11 3.51 8.94 -1.02
CA ARG A 11 2.98 8.74 0.32
C ARG A 11 1.53 8.28 0.20
N VAL A 12 1.24 7.09 0.70
CA VAL A 12 -0.09 6.51 0.66
C VAL A 12 -0.66 6.46 2.07
N HIS A 13 -1.82 7.06 2.25
CA HIS A 13 -2.57 6.97 3.49
C HIS A 13 -3.53 5.81 3.36
N VAL A 14 -3.28 4.73 4.10
CA VAL A 14 -4.09 3.52 4.05
C VAL A 14 -4.96 3.44 5.29
N LEU A 15 -6.24 3.20 5.09
CA LEU A 15 -7.20 3.00 6.16
C LEU A 15 -7.99 1.72 5.87
N ASN A 16 -8.01 0.80 6.81
CA ASN A 16 -8.80 -0.43 6.66
C ASN A 16 -10.24 -0.16 7.10
N MET A 17 -11.14 -0.07 6.13
CA MET A 17 -12.58 0.09 6.34
C MET A 17 -13.37 -1.17 6.01
N VAL A 18 -12.69 -2.32 5.92
CA VAL A 18 -13.34 -3.60 5.64
C VAL A 18 -14.23 -3.97 6.83
N GLU A 19 -15.48 -4.34 6.55
CA GLU A 19 -16.48 -4.52 7.59
C GLU A 19 -16.52 -5.94 8.14
N TYR A 20 -16.42 -6.95 7.28
CA TYR A 20 -16.65 -8.34 7.66
C TYR A 20 -15.38 -9.14 7.94
N ASP A 21 -14.29 -8.78 7.29
CA ASP A 21 -13.00 -9.41 7.55
C ASP A 21 -12.29 -8.68 8.69
N PRO A 22 -11.73 -9.41 9.68
CA PRO A 22 -11.09 -8.78 10.82
C PRO A 22 -9.79 -8.07 10.45
N VAL A 23 -9.15 -8.46 9.36
CA VAL A 23 -7.92 -7.85 8.87
C VAL A 23 -7.97 -7.69 7.36
N ALA A 24 -7.27 -6.69 6.86
CA ALA A 24 -6.95 -6.55 5.45
C ALA A 24 -5.47 -6.26 5.31
N SER A 25 -4.95 -6.38 4.11
CA SER A 25 -3.54 -6.12 3.85
C SER A 25 -3.38 -5.25 2.62
N PHE A 26 -2.24 -4.58 2.53
CA PHE A 26 -1.84 -3.83 1.35
C PHE A 26 -0.50 -4.39 0.89
N HIS A 27 -0.47 -4.87 -0.35
CA HIS A 27 0.72 -5.40 -1.00
C HIS A 27 1.02 -4.60 -2.26
N LEU A 28 2.28 -4.25 -2.45
CA LEU A 28 2.77 -3.57 -3.65
C LEU A 28 3.74 -4.49 -4.38
N HIS A 29 3.50 -4.69 -5.67
CA HIS A 29 4.38 -5.51 -6.51
C HIS A 29 5.70 -4.82 -6.81
N ALA A 30 6.77 -5.58 -6.81
CA ALA A 30 8.11 -5.20 -7.28
C ALA A 30 8.74 -4.03 -6.49
N GLN A 31 8.21 -3.66 -5.33
CA GLN A 31 8.76 -2.59 -4.51
C GLN A 31 8.46 -2.82 -3.04
N THR A 32 9.33 -2.31 -2.19
CA THR A 32 9.12 -2.26 -0.75
C THR A 32 8.78 -0.83 -0.32
N PHE A 33 8.24 -0.69 0.87
CA PHE A 33 7.85 0.61 1.42
C PHE A 33 8.12 0.70 2.91
N ASP A 34 8.30 1.92 3.39
CA ASP A 34 8.36 2.22 4.81
C ASP A 34 6.96 2.34 5.37
N VAL A 35 6.73 1.82 6.57
CA VAL A 35 5.43 1.86 7.24
C VAL A 35 5.52 2.74 8.47
N PHE A 36 4.68 3.77 8.52
CA PHE A 36 4.48 4.62 9.69
C PHE A 36 3.14 4.25 10.29
N ARG A 37 3.15 3.43 11.31
CA ARG A 37 1.92 2.95 11.98
C ARG A 37 1.16 4.12 12.59
N THR A 38 -0.16 4.08 12.47
CA THR A 38 -1.10 5.13 12.89
C THR A 38 -0.91 6.48 12.21
N GLY A 39 0.17 6.67 11.43
CA GLY A 39 0.47 7.92 10.76
C GLY A 39 0.95 9.04 11.69
N THR A 40 1.39 8.70 12.90
CA THR A 40 1.85 9.68 13.90
C THR A 40 3.35 9.59 14.20
N SER A 41 3.97 8.47 13.85
CA SER A 41 5.41 8.30 14.05
C SER A 41 6.20 9.05 12.98
N THR A 42 7.34 9.64 13.35
CA THR A 42 8.27 10.27 12.44
C THR A 42 9.39 9.32 11.99
N VAL A 43 9.42 8.11 12.56
CA VAL A 43 10.38 7.06 12.22
C VAL A 43 9.60 5.84 11.76
N PRO A 44 9.96 5.23 10.60
CA PRO A 44 9.26 4.03 10.15
C PRO A 44 9.51 2.86 11.11
N GLY A 45 8.44 2.12 11.43
CA GLY A 45 8.54 0.93 12.26
C GLY A 45 8.82 -0.33 11.47
N GLU A 46 8.54 -0.32 10.17
CA GLU A 46 8.68 -1.48 9.29
C GLU A 46 9.14 -1.03 7.91
N HIS A 47 9.81 -1.95 7.20
CA HIS A 47 10.12 -1.82 5.78
C HIS A 47 9.76 -3.15 5.14
N THR A 48 8.76 -3.17 4.27
CA THR A 48 8.16 -4.41 3.75
C THR A 48 7.44 -4.16 2.44
N ASP A 49 6.96 -5.22 1.82
CA ASP A 49 6.10 -5.13 0.63
C ASP A 49 4.63 -5.47 0.93
N THR A 50 4.34 -5.87 2.17
CA THR A 50 2.98 -6.21 2.59
C THR A 50 2.77 -5.76 4.03
N VAL A 51 1.74 -4.97 4.27
CA VAL A 51 1.35 -4.54 5.61
C VAL A 51 -0.06 -5.02 5.91
N THR A 52 -0.27 -5.53 7.14
CA THR A 52 -1.56 -5.99 7.62
C THR A 52 -2.14 -4.96 8.58
N LEU A 53 -3.41 -4.64 8.38
CA LEU A 53 -4.16 -3.68 9.19
C LEU A 53 -5.41 -4.34 9.73
N THR A 54 -5.68 -4.15 11.01
CA THR A 54 -6.97 -4.54 11.59
C THR A 54 -8.05 -3.52 11.21
N GLN A 55 -9.31 -3.86 11.49
CA GLN A 55 -10.43 -2.96 11.17
C GLN A 55 -10.25 -1.60 11.85
N GLY A 56 -10.40 -0.54 11.07
CA GLY A 56 -10.25 0.83 11.54
C GLY A 56 -8.81 1.30 11.70
N GLU A 57 -7.84 0.43 11.52
CA GLU A 57 -6.43 0.78 11.63
C GLU A 57 -5.96 1.53 10.40
N ARG A 58 -5.06 2.49 10.60
CA ARG A 58 -4.47 3.28 9.52
C ARG A 58 -2.95 3.27 9.60
N ALA A 59 -2.31 3.54 8.46
CA ALA A 59 -0.87 3.72 8.37
C ALA A 59 -0.54 4.64 7.21
N ILE A 60 0.64 5.24 7.24
CA ILE A 60 1.22 5.94 6.10
C ILE A 60 2.31 5.04 5.54
N LEU A 61 2.30 4.84 4.23
CA LEU A 61 3.32 4.10 3.50
C LEU A 61 4.09 5.06 2.60
N GLU A 62 5.43 4.94 2.60
CA GLU A 62 6.28 5.76 1.73
C GLU A 62 7.18 4.88 0.88
N PHE A 63 7.27 5.21 -0.40
CA PHE A 63 8.13 4.52 -1.35
C PHE A 63 8.42 5.39 -2.57
N ARG A 64 9.38 4.92 -3.38
CA ARG A 64 9.71 5.51 -4.68
C ARG A 64 9.67 4.41 -5.73
N LEU A 65 9.12 4.73 -6.91
CA LEU A 65 9.11 3.78 -8.04
C LEU A 65 10.30 4.13 -8.94
N PRO A 66 11.33 3.26 -8.99
CA PRO A 66 12.60 3.62 -9.62
C PRO A 66 12.58 3.59 -11.13
N GLU A 67 11.62 2.87 -11.73
CA GLU A 67 11.55 2.67 -13.17
C GLU A 67 10.15 2.92 -13.70
N ARG A 68 10.06 3.30 -14.96
CA ARG A 68 8.78 3.42 -15.67
C ARG A 68 8.07 2.08 -15.69
N GLY A 69 6.75 2.13 -15.57
CA GLY A 69 5.92 0.93 -15.65
C GLY A 69 4.72 1.00 -14.74
N ARG A 70 4.02 -0.11 -14.67
CA ARG A 70 2.83 -0.25 -13.84
C ARG A 70 3.15 -1.18 -12.68
N TYR A 71 2.81 -0.72 -11.48
CA TYR A 71 3.04 -1.44 -10.23
C TYR A 71 1.68 -1.74 -9.62
N MET A 72 1.31 -3.02 -9.58
CA MET A 72 0.03 -3.45 -9.03
C MET A 72 0.06 -3.38 -7.51
N PHE A 73 -1.05 -2.94 -6.92
CA PHE A 73 -1.27 -3.08 -5.48
C PHE A 73 -2.62 -3.74 -5.22
N HIS A 74 -2.69 -4.53 -4.17
CA HIS A 74 -3.91 -5.24 -3.79
C HIS A 74 -3.78 -5.80 -2.38
N PRO A 75 -4.89 -6.12 -1.69
CA PRO A 75 -4.84 -6.97 -0.50
C PRO A 75 -4.27 -8.33 -0.89
N HIS A 76 -3.51 -8.95 0.01
CA HIS A 76 -2.93 -10.26 -0.29
C HIS A 76 -3.95 -11.40 -0.14
N GLN A 77 -5.13 -11.11 0.37
CA GLN A 77 -6.24 -12.04 0.41
C GLN A 77 -6.86 -12.17 -0.98
N HIS A 78 -6.78 -13.35 -1.57
CA HIS A 78 -7.23 -13.60 -2.96
C HIS A 78 -8.70 -13.24 -3.18
N HIS A 79 -9.58 -13.55 -2.22
CA HIS A 79 -11.00 -13.27 -2.38
C HIS A 79 -11.30 -11.77 -2.48
N MET A 80 -10.51 -10.92 -1.83
CA MET A 80 -10.65 -9.47 -1.93
C MET A 80 -10.17 -8.97 -3.29
N ALA A 81 -9.03 -9.45 -3.76
CA ALA A 81 -8.49 -9.08 -5.06
C ALA A 81 -9.41 -9.54 -6.19
N ASP A 82 -9.93 -10.76 -6.10
CA ASP A 82 -10.87 -11.31 -7.08
C ASP A 82 -12.19 -10.52 -7.12
N ALA A 83 -12.57 -9.92 -6.01
CA ALA A 83 -13.75 -9.05 -5.95
C ALA A 83 -13.47 -7.61 -6.46
N GLY A 84 -12.26 -7.34 -6.94
CA GLY A 84 -11.91 -6.05 -7.55
C GLY A 84 -11.09 -5.10 -6.66
N ALA A 85 -10.68 -5.53 -5.48
CA ALA A 85 -9.85 -4.71 -4.59
C ALA A 85 -8.40 -4.70 -5.09
N MET A 86 -8.15 -3.95 -6.16
CA MET A 86 -6.82 -3.87 -6.77
C MET A 86 -6.69 -2.58 -7.57
N GLY A 87 -5.46 -2.14 -7.78
CA GLY A 87 -5.17 -0.99 -8.60
C GLY A 87 -3.73 -0.98 -9.06
N TRP A 88 -3.36 0.08 -9.77
CA TRP A 88 -2.00 0.25 -10.27
C TRP A 88 -1.51 1.67 -10.02
N PHE A 89 -0.22 1.77 -9.66
CA PHE A 89 0.54 2.99 -9.88
C PHE A 89 1.18 2.92 -11.25
N SER A 90 1.06 3.99 -12.03
CA SER A 90 1.72 4.12 -13.32
C SER A 90 2.87 5.12 -13.15
N ALA A 91 4.10 4.63 -13.18
CA ALA A 91 5.29 5.47 -13.07
C ALA A 91 5.68 5.98 -14.46
N VAL A 92 5.76 7.29 -14.59
CA VAL A 92 6.00 7.95 -15.88
C VAL A 92 7.20 8.88 -15.86
#